data_c6b68ae01a2a32ef16369dc6cba01768
#
_entry.id   c6b68ae01a2a32ef16369dc6cba01768
#
_cell.length_a   1.000
_cell.length_b   1.000
_cell.length_c   1.000
_cell.angle_alpha   90.00
_cell.angle_beta   90.00
_cell.angle_gamma   90.00
#
_symmetry.space_group_name_H-M   'P 1'
#
loop_
_entity.id
_entity.type
_entity.pdbx_description
1 polymer ?
#
loop_
_entity_poly.entity_id
_entity_poly.type
_entity_poly.pdbx_seq_one_letter_code
_entity_poly.pdbx_strand_id
1 'polypeptide(L)'
;MKRNISLVKGTHDIHGAEMEKFEFIIEKFYSVCRNFNFKSIQTPILEQQDLVSRTVGEQTDIVSKEMYSFLDKGEAYICLRPEATSSLARFAASNYQSGLLKLITHGPMFRRERPQKGRYLSLIHISEPTRPDV
;
A
#
# COMPACT_ATOMS: atom_id res chain seq x y z
N MET A 1 -15.46 -11.09 34.22
CA MET A 1 -15.63 -11.47 32.79
C MET A 1 -14.50 -10.90 31.98
N LYS A 2 -13.69 -11.77 31.39
CA LYS A 2 -12.73 -11.34 30.37
C LYS A 2 -13.52 -10.99 29.12
N ARG A 3 -13.59 -9.71 28.75
CA ARG A 3 -14.12 -9.31 27.45
C ARG A 3 -13.10 -9.76 26.39
N ASN A 4 -13.49 -10.74 25.58
CA ASN A 4 -12.70 -11.10 24.42
C ASN A 4 -12.83 -9.97 23.37
N ILE A 5 -11.73 -9.30 23.10
CA ILE A 5 -11.66 -8.29 22.05
C ILE A 5 -11.35 -9.02 20.74
N SER A 6 -12.28 -8.97 19.81
CA SER A 6 -12.14 -9.59 18.50
C SER A 6 -11.29 -8.73 17.55
N LEU A 7 -10.66 -9.37 16.60
CA LEU A 7 -10.03 -8.67 15.48
C LEU A 7 -11.08 -7.93 14.64
N VAL A 8 -10.66 -6.87 13.99
CA VAL A 8 -11.48 -6.20 12.99
C VAL A 8 -11.75 -7.18 11.85
N LYS A 9 -12.99 -7.21 11.37
CA LYS A 9 -13.40 -8.12 10.29
C LYS A 9 -12.49 -7.95 9.05
N GLY A 10 -11.99 -9.06 8.56
CA GLY A 10 -11.08 -9.10 7.41
C GLY A 10 -9.62 -8.95 7.77
N THR A 11 -9.29 -8.81 9.06
CA THR A 11 -7.91 -8.78 9.55
C THR A 11 -7.56 -10.09 10.26
N HIS A 12 -6.29 -10.38 10.34
CA HIS A 12 -5.79 -11.53 11.09
C HIS A 12 -4.35 -11.28 11.56
N ASP A 13 -3.98 -11.95 12.64
CA ASP A 13 -2.59 -11.98 13.09
C ASP A 13 -1.80 -12.99 12.25
N ILE A 14 -0.59 -12.64 11.90
CA ILE A 14 0.32 -13.53 11.19
C ILE A 14 1.51 -13.79 12.10
N HIS A 15 1.74 -15.07 12.43
CA HIS A 15 2.80 -15.43 13.37
C HIS A 15 3.32 -16.86 13.08
N GLY A 16 4.39 -17.24 13.77
CA GLY A 16 4.94 -18.58 13.68
C GLY A 16 5.43 -18.92 12.26
N ALA A 17 5.13 -20.12 11.80
CA ALA A 17 5.59 -20.62 10.51
C ALA A 17 5.09 -19.78 9.32
N GLU A 18 3.88 -19.23 9.41
CA GLU A 18 3.35 -18.35 8.37
C GLU A 18 4.15 -17.04 8.29
N MET A 19 4.47 -16.44 9.43
CA MET A 19 5.30 -15.22 9.47
C MET A 19 6.71 -15.48 8.94
N GLU A 20 7.30 -16.62 9.27
CA GLU A 20 8.61 -17.01 8.75
C GLU A 20 8.61 -17.15 7.22
N LYS A 21 7.55 -17.68 6.64
CA LYS A 21 7.38 -17.74 5.19
C LYS A 21 7.28 -16.35 4.56
N PHE A 22 6.54 -15.44 5.18
CA PHE A 22 6.46 -14.05 4.74
C PHE A 22 7.82 -13.37 4.76
N GLU A 23 8.55 -13.49 5.85
CA GLU A 23 9.89 -12.92 5.98
C GLU A 23 10.85 -13.48 4.93
N PHE A 24 10.81 -14.79 4.67
CA PHE A 24 11.61 -15.44 3.65
C PHE A 24 11.30 -14.88 2.26
N ILE A 25 10.03 -14.76 1.90
CA ILE A 25 9.60 -14.24 0.59
C ILE A 25 10.02 -12.78 0.44
N ILE A 26 9.80 -11.96 1.46
CA ILE A 26 10.17 -10.54 1.44
C ILE A 26 11.68 -10.38 1.29
N GLU A 27 12.46 -11.13 2.03
CA GLU A 27 13.92 -11.10 1.95
C GLU A 27 14.44 -11.49 0.55
N LYS A 28 13.93 -12.58 -0.01
CA LYS A 28 14.26 -13.02 -1.38
C LYS A 28 13.87 -11.98 -2.41
N PHE A 29 12.70 -11.42 -2.26
CA PHE A 29 12.18 -10.39 -3.14
C PHE A 29 13.07 -9.14 -3.15
N TYR A 30 13.43 -8.62 -1.99
CA TYR A 30 14.35 -7.48 -1.88
C TYR A 30 15.73 -7.81 -2.44
N SER A 31 16.24 -9.00 -2.19
CA SER A 31 17.54 -9.44 -2.71
C SER A 31 17.56 -9.43 -4.24
N VAL A 32 16.54 -10.00 -4.88
CA VAL A 32 16.44 -10.02 -6.35
C VAL A 32 16.31 -8.60 -6.90
N CYS A 33 15.45 -7.79 -6.32
CA CYS A 33 15.24 -6.42 -6.79
C CYS A 33 16.47 -5.54 -6.66
N ARG A 34 17.26 -5.71 -5.60
CA ARG A 34 18.54 -4.99 -5.45
C ARG A 34 19.52 -5.33 -6.57
N ASN A 35 19.54 -6.59 -7.04
CA ASN A 35 20.36 -7.01 -8.16
C ASN A 35 19.97 -6.32 -9.47
N PHE A 36 18.74 -5.89 -9.59
CA PHE A 36 18.23 -5.08 -10.70
C PHE A 36 18.24 -3.58 -10.43
N ASN A 37 18.96 -3.16 -9.40
CA ASN A 37 19.14 -1.77 -9.02
C ASN A 37 17.87 -1.05 -8.54
N PHE A 38 16.94 -1.78 -7.94
CA PHE A 38 15.81 -1.17 -7.21
C PHE A 38 16.28 -0.64 -5.85
N LYS A 39 15.74 0.51 -5.46
CA LYS A 39 15.99 1.13 -4.16
C LYS A 39 14.75 0.96 -3.28
N SER A 40 14.99 0.68 -2.01
CA SER A 40 13.91 0.50 -1.04
C SER A 40 13.33 1.85 -0.60
N ILE A 41 12.03 1.89 -0.46
CA ILE A 41 11.31 3.05 0.08
C ILE A 41 10.21 2.57 1.01
N GLN A 42 9.94 3.36 2.04
CA GLN A 42 8.79 3.21 2.91
C GLN A 42 7.99 4.49 2.84
N THR A 43 6.74 4.40 2.43
CA THR A 43 5.82 5.52 2.40
C THR A 43 4.81 5.41 3.54
N PRO A 44 4.18 6.52 3.96
CA PRO A 44 3.18 6.45 5.02
C PRO A 44 1.97 5.59 4.66
N ILE A 45 1.39 4.94 5.65
CA ILE A 45 0.12 4.21 5.49
C ILE A 45 -1.05 5.15 5.25
N LEU A 46 -1.01 6.32 5.89
CA LEU A 46 -1.99 7.38 5.71
C LEU A 46 -1.60 8.27 4.54
N GLU A 47 -2.55 8.54 3.68
CA GLU A 47 -2.40 9.47 2.55
C GLU A 47 -3.61 10.41 2.47
N GLN A 48 -3.42 11.54 1.80
CA GLN A 48 -4.56 12.39 1.49
C GLN A 48 -5.47 11.69 0.48
N GLN A 49 -6.76 11.71 0.72
CA GLN A 49 -7.75 11.06 -0.16
C GLN A 49 -7.62 11.57 -1.60
N ASP A 50 -7.39 12.84 -1.81
CA ASP A 50 -7.24 13.45 -3.12
C ASP A 50 -6.11 12.83 -3.94
N LEU A 51 -5.02 12.44 -3.30
CA LEU A 51 -3.92 11.78 -4.00
C LEU A 51 -4.38 10.48 -4.67
N VAL A 52 -5.07 9.63 -3.92
CA VAL A 52 -5.56 8.34 -4.43
C VAL A 52 -6.64 8.56 -5.50
N SER A 53 -7.56 9.47 -5.26
CA SER A 53 -8.63 9.80 -6.21
C SER A 53 -8.09 10.27 -7.56
N ARG A 54 -7.04 11.08 -7.56
CA ARG A 54 -6.40 11.56 -8.78
C ARG A 54 -5.62 10.48 -9.52
N THR A 55 -5.00 9.57 -8.79
CA THR A 55 -4.15 8.52 -9.38
C THR A 55 -4.97 7.34 -9.91
N VAL A 56 -5.91 6.86 -9.11
CA VAL A 56 -6.73 5.68 -9.42
C VAL A 56 -7.97 6.05 -10.23
N GLY A 57 -8.50 7.27 -10.04
CA GLY A 57 -9.74 7.78 -10.65
C GLY A 57 -10.90 7.77 -9.66
N GLU A 58 -11.62 8.89 -9.59
CA GLU A 58 -12.70 9.10 -8.61
C GLU A 58 -13.88 8.15 -8.77
N GLN A 59 -14.12 7.65 -9.98
CA GLN A 59 -15.25 6.78 -10.30
C GLN A 59 -14.92 5.29 -10.22
N THR A 60 -13.71 4.92 -9.82
CA THR A 60 -13.37 3.52 -9.62
C THR A 60 -14.02 2.98 -8.35
N ASP A 61 -14.30 1.68 -8.31
CA ASP A 61 -14.85 1.03 -7.11
C ASP A 61 -13.93 1.17 -5.90
N ILE A 62 -12.62 1.24 -6.11
CA ILE A 62 -11.63 1.43 -5.04
C ILE A 62 -11.91 2.73 -4.29
N VAL A 63 -12.07 3.84 -5.01
CA VAL A 63 -12.29 5.15 -4.39
C VAL A 63 -13.71 5.30 -3.85
N SER A 64 -14.71 4.84 -4.60
CA SER A 64 -16.11 5.08 -4.26
C SER A 64 -16.65 4.14 -3.17
N LYS A 65 -16.17 2.90 -3.08
CA LYS A 65 -16.76 1.86 -2.22
C LYS A 65 -15.79 1.16 -1.29
N GLU A 66 -14.53 1.06 -1.65
CA GLU A 66 -13.59 0.16 -0.98
C GLU A 66 -12.54 0.87 -0.11
N MET A 67 -12.38 2.17 -0.28
CA MET A 67 -11.36 2.92 0.44
C MET A 67 -11.81 3.27 1.86
N TYR A 68 -10.93 3.00 2.83
CA TYR A 68 -11.11 3.50 4.20
C TYR A 68 -10.70 4.95 4.25
N SER A 69 -11.65 5.85 4.37
CA SER A 69 -11.38 7.28 4.49
C SER A 69 -12.13 7.89 5.66
N PHE A 70 -11.56 8.94 6.21
CA PHE A 70 -12.14 9.65 7.34
C PHE A 70 -11.73 11.13 7.30
N LEU A 71 -12.52 11.94 7.97
CA LEU A 71 -12.21 13.35 8.16
C LEU A 71 -11.28 13.49 9.37
N ASP A 72 -10.09 14.02 9.14
CA ASP A 72 -9.16 14.33 10.22
C ASP A 72 -9.60 15.56 11.01
N LYS A 73 -9.10 15.71 12.23
CA LYS A 73 -9.38 16.86 13.10
C LYS A 73 -9.02 18.21 12.47
N GLY A 74 -8.07 18.22 11.52
CA GLY A 74 -7.71 19.39 10.73
C GLY A 74 -8.56 19.62 9.49
N GLU A 75 -9.74 19.00 9.41
CA GLU A 75 -10.71 19.09 8.30
C GLU A 75 -10.21 18.57 6.95
N ALA A 76 -9.12 17.82 6.92
CA ALA A 76 -8.63 17.15 5.73
C ALA A 76 -9.17 15.73 5.65
N TYR A 77 -9.55 15.28 4.45
CA TYR A 77 -9.90 13.89 4.20
C TYR A 77 -8.65 13.05 4.02
N ILE A 78 -8.49 12.08 4.90
CA ILE A 78 -7.36 11.15 4.95
C ILE A 78 -7.88 9.75 4.69
N CYS A 79 -7.06 8.92 4.05
CA CYS A 79 -7.39 7.51 3.81
C CYS A 79 -6.26 6.60 4.26
N LEU A 80 -6.62 5.34 4.54
CA LEU A 80 -5.64 4.25 4.58
C LEU A 80 -5.34 3.86 3.14
N ARG A 81 -4.06 3.77 2.80
CA ARG A 81 -3.65 3.50 1.42
C ARG A 81 -4.26 2.19 0.90
N PRO A 82 -5.01 2.23 -0.22
CA PRO A 82 -5.56 1.02 -0.84
C PRO A 82 -4.57 0.33 -1.78
N GLU A 83 -3.49 1.03 -2.14
CA GLU A 83 -2.43 0.55 -3.03
C GLU A 83 -1.18 1.42 -2.84
N ALA A 84 -0.05 1.03 -3.40
CA ALA A 84 1.21 1.74 -3.19
C ALA A 84 1.61 2.66 -4.34
N THR A 85 1.05 2.51 -5.52
CA THR A 85 1.44 3.26 -6.71
C THR A 85 1.25 4.76 -6.55
N SER A 86 0.15 5.19 -5.94
CA SER A 86 -0.12 6.61 -5.68
C SER A 86 0.95 7.25 -4.80
N SER A 87 1.36 6.56 -3.75
CA SER A 87 2.41 7.04 -2.84
C SER A 87 3.76 7.13 -3.52
N LEU A 88 4.11 6.13 -4.32
CA LEU A 88 5.35 6.13 -5.08
C LEU A 88 5.37 7.23 -6.14
N ALA A 89 4.25 7.47 -6.83
CA ALA A 89 4.10 8.55 -7.79
C ALA A 89 4.27 9.92 -7.13
N ARG A 90 3.64 10.12 -5.95
CA ARG A 90 3.80 11.35 -5.16
C ARG A 90 5.27 11.57 -4.77
N PHE A 91 5.93 10.55 -4.27
CA PHE A 91 7.35 10.62 -3.91
C PHE A 91 8.21 10.98 -5.12
N ALA A 92 8.01 10.31 -6.25
CA ALA A 92 8.75 10.58 -7.48
C ALA A 92 8.54 12.00 -7.97
N ALA A 93 7.30 12.48 -7.99
CA ALA A 93 6.97 13.84 -8.41
C ALA A 93 7.65 14.92 -7.55
N SER A 94 7.81 14.67 -6.26
CA SER A 94 8.43 15.62 -5.32
C SER A 94 9.95 15.57 -5.30
N ASN A 95 10.58 14.48 -5.68
CA ASN A 95 12.00 14.24 -5.46
C ASN A 95 12.82 14.01 -6.73
N TYR A 96 12.19 13.75 -7.87
CA TYR A 96 12.87 13.42 -9.11
C TYR A 96 12.34 14.24 -10.27
N GLN A 97 13.22 14.86 -11.02
CA GLN A 97 12.86 15.70 -12.18
C GLN A 97 13.00 14.96 -13.51
N SER A 98 13.88 13.98 -13.57
CA SER A 98 14.12 13.23 -14.80
C SER A 98 14.84 11.91 -14.53
N GLY A 99 14.78 11.01 -15.50
CA GLY A 99 15.46 9.71 -15.46
C GLY A 99 14.58 8.55 -15.08
N LEU A 100 15.17 7.37 -14.99
CA LEU A 100 14.52 6.14 -14.59
C LEU A 100 14.68 5.95 -13.08
N LEU A 101 13.57 5.84 -12.39
CA LEU A 101 13.53 5.56 -10.96
C LEU A 101 12.96 4.17 -10.74
N LYS A 102 13.74 3.32 -10.07
CA LYS A 102 13.33 1.97 -9.69
C LYS A 102 13.18 1.89 -8.18
N LEU A 103 11.96 1.75 -7.73
CA LEU A 103 11.62 1.69 -6.31
C LEU A 103 10.95 0.37 -5.95
N ILE A 104 11.26 -0.12 -4.76
CA ILE A 104 10.62 -1.30 -4.18
C ILE A 104 10.07 -0.96 -2.80
N THR A 105 8.86 -1.38 -2.55
CA THR A 105 8.21 -1.26 -1.26
C THR A 105 7.30 -2.46 -1.00
N HIS A 106 7.03 -2.71 0.27
CA HIS A 106 6.00 -3.65 0.70
C HIS A 106 5.34 -3.11 1.96
N GLY A 107 4.18 -3.61 2.26
CA GLY A 107 3.48 -3.26 3.48
C GLY A 107 1.98 -3.48 3.37
N PRO A 108 1.23 -3.19 4.45
CA PRO A 108 -0.21 -3.39 4.45
C PRO A 108 -0.91 -2.39 3.52
N MET A 109 -1.92 -2.89 2.82
CA MET A 109 -2.85 -2.12 2.00
C MET A 109 -4.25 -2.40 2.51
N PHE A 110 -5.16 -1.42 2.41
CA PHE A 110 -6.46 -1.48 3.09
C PHE A 110 -7.60 -1.25 2.10
N ARG A 111 -8.44 -2.26 1.90
CA ARG A 111 -9.64 -2.17 1.07
C ARG A 111 -10.81 -2.83 1.77
N ARG A 112 -11.99 -2.21 1.71
CA ARG A 112 -13.23 -2.77 2.22
C ARG A 112 -13.85 -3.72 1.20
N GLU A 113 -13.18 -4.83 0.94
CA GLU A 113 -13.69 -5.90 0.10
C GLU A 113 -14.29 -7.01 0.98
N ARG A 114 -15.20 -7.81 0.41
CA ARG A 114 -15.58 -9.06 1.07
C ARG A 114 -14.36 -9.97 1.15
N PRO A 115 -14.02 -10.48 2.35
CA PRO A 115 -12.92 -11.43 2.47
C PRO A 115 -13.15 -12.64 1.56
N GLN A 116 -12.23 -12.90 0.66
CA GLN A 116 -12.18 -14.10 -0.16
C GLN A 116 -10.89 -14.83 0.12
N LYS A 117 -10.88 -16.15 -0.11
CA LYS A 117 -9.66 -16.95 0.05
C LYS A 117 -8.52 -16.33 -0.77
N GLY A 118 -7.42 -15.96 -0.10
CA GLY A 118 -6.27 -15.30 -0.70
C GLY A 118 -6.37 -13.78 -0.83
N ARG A 119 -7.47 -13.15 -0.38
CA ARG A 119 -7.63 -11.68 -0.35
C ARG A 119 -7.79 -11.18 1.07
N TYR A 120 -6.71 -10.61 1.59
CA TYR A 120 -6.63 -10.03 2.93
C TYR A 120 -6.27 -8.55 2.84
N LEU A 121 -6.31 -7.84 3.97
CA LEU A 121 -5.99 -6.42 4.03
C LEU A 121 -4.50 -6.09 3.86
N SER A 122 -3.64 -7.07 3.64
CA SER A 122 -2.21 -6.86 3.40
C SER A 122 -1.81 -7.35 2.03
N LEU A 123 -1.07 -6.53 1.30
CA LEU A 123 -0.53 -6.84 -0.02
C LEU A 123 0.97 -6.56 -0.05
N ILE A 124 1.69 -7.38 -0.79
CA ILE A 124 3.03 -7.04 -1.24
C ILE A 124 2.87 -6.33 -2.57
N HIS A 125 3.33 -5.11 -2.67
CA HIS A 125 3.20 -4.30 -3.87
C HIS A 125 4.57 -4.01 -4.45
N ILE A 126 4.72 -4.33 -5.74
CA ILE A 126 5.90 -4.00 -6.54
C ILE A 126 5.46 -3.00 -7.59
N SER A 127 6.14 -1.88 -7.66
CA SER A 127 5.84 -0.86 -8.64
C SER A 127 7.11 -0.47 -9.39
N GLU A 128 7.05 -0.58 -10.71
CA GLU A 128 7.97 0.16 -11.58
C GLU A 128 7.31 1.49 -11.92
N PRO A 129 7.98 2.62 -11.66
CA PRO A 129 7.45 3.88 -12.15
C PRO A 129 7.51 3.86 -13.67
N THR A 130 6.38 4.06 -14.29
CA THR A 130 6.32 4.43 -15.69
C THR A 130 7.10 5.72 -15.86
N ARG A 131 7.90 5.81 -16.94
CA ARG A 131 8.55 7.07 -17.32
C ARG A 131 7.49 8.17 -17.26
N PRO A 132 7.75 9.30 -16.60
CA PRO A 132 6.93 10.45 -16.84
C PRO A 132 7.08 10.76 -18.33
N ASP A 133 6.01 10.62 -19.05
CA ASP A 133 5.95 11.11 -20.42
C ASP A 133 6.23 12.61 -20.36
N VAL A 134 7.28 12.97 -21.00
CA VAL A 134 7.70 14.36 -21.12
C VAL A 134 6.64 15.11 -21.93
#